data_48783e22d0ea8f86acdea4c935ab95c7
#
_entry.id   48783e22d0ea8f86acdea4c935ab95c7
#
_cell.length_a   1.000
_cell.length_b   1.000
_cell.length_c   1.000
_cell.angle_alpha   90.00
_cell.angle_beta   90.00
_cell.angle_gamma   90.00
#
_symmetry.space_group_name_H-M   'P 1'
#
loop_
_entity.id
_entity.type
_entity.pdbx_description
1 polymer ?
#
loop_
_entity_poly.entity_id
_entity_poly.type
_entity_poly.pdbx_seq_one_letter_code
_entity_poly.pdbx_strand_id
1 'polypeptide(L)'
;MTDNKEIKPMIIAHRGASNLARENTMDALKLAYQYHADGIEFDLRKTKDGVILLNHDPSVDEFMICDYTYNELKEITMKKGYIMPKFNDVVDELAGKLFMDIELKEPGFENEVIELMLAHTSYDDFMIRSFNKEIIIKVKEIDPKVKTALILGEKHLKYGIFSRFFDVFPKKHIKKTKCDVISPYYKLLLFSYIKRMHKLGIPVSVWTVKNMKQINKLTNKGVDYIIMDFPFKEGLDTLKKKTVD
;
A
#
# COMPACT_ATOMS: atom_id res chain seq x y z
N MET A 1 9.78 -15.59 -32.45
CA MET A 1 10.21 -15.93 -31.10
C MET A 1 9.87 -14.71 -30.26
N THR A 2 8.76 -14.76 -29.53
CA THR A 2 8.36 -13.66 -28.63
C THR A 2 9.20 -13.79 -27.38
N ASP A 3 10.09 -12.83 -27.14
CA ASP A 3 10.80 -12.69 -25.88
C ASP A 3 9.76 -12.67 -24.73
N ASN A 4 9.60 -13.81 -24.08
CA ASN A 4 8.90 -13.89 -22.80
C ASN A 4 9.81 -13.21 -21.76
N LYS A 5 9.83 -11.87 -21.71
CA LYS A 5 10.34 -11.15 -20.55
C LYS A 5 9.52 -11.64 -19.36
N GLU A 6 10.11 -12.43 -18.48
CA GLU A 6 9.51 -12.75 -17.17
C GLU A 6 9.23 -11.42 -16.47
N ILE A 7 7.96 -11.01 -16.47
CA ILE A 7 7.54 -9.80 -15.76
C ILE A 7 7.61 -10.16 -14.27
N LYS A 8 8.66 -9.69 -13.60
CA LYS A 8 8.78 -9.81 -12.15
C LYS A 8 7.82 -8.80 -11.52
N PRO A 9 7.00 -9.21 -10.54
CA PRO A 9 6.15 -8.27 -9.81
C PRO A 9 7.01 -7.28 -9.01
N MET A 10 6.53 -6.05 -8.87
CA MET A 10 7.09 -5.09 -7.93
C MET A 10 6.82 -5.56 -6.50
N ILE A 11 7.85 -5.64 -5.67
CA ILE A 11 7.75 -6.04 -4.26
C ILE A 11 7.62 -4.80 -3.39
N ILE A 12 6.47 -4.66 -2.75
CA ILE A 12 6.13 -3.51 -1.91
C ILE A 12 6.12 -3.95 -0.44
N ALA A 13 6.90 -3.26 0.38
CA ALA A 13 7.02 -3.51 1.80
C ALA A 13 5.80 -2.93 2.55
N HIS A 14 4.93 -3.81 3.07
CA HIS A 14 3.70 -3.48 3.81
C HIS A 14 4.00 -2.75 5.11
N ARG A 15 3.64 -1.47 5.19
CA ARG A 15 3.94 -0.57 6.31
C ARG A 15 5.43 -0.46 6.61
N GLY A 16 6.26 -0.57 5.54
CA GLY A 16 7.71 -0.66 5.64
C GLY A 16 8.23 -2.06 5.95
N ALA A 17 9.44 -2.16 6.48
CA ALA A 17 10.04 -3.44 6.90
C ALA A 17 9.44 -3.91 8.23
N SER A 18 8.13 -4.20 8.25
CA SER A 18 7.31 -4.51 9.43
C SER A 18 7.73 -5.79 10.19
N ASN A 19 8.55 -6.64 9.57
CA ASN A 19 9.17 -7.78 10.24
C ASN A 19 10.44 -7.43 11.03
N LEU A 20 11.00 -6.22 10.87
CA LEU A 20 12.24 -5.77 11.50
C LEU A 20 12.03 -4.61 12.47
N ALA A 21 11.06 -3.75 12.19
CA ALA A 21 10.75 -2.58 12.99
C ALA A 21 9.22 -2.43 13.13
N ARG A 22 8.80 -1.55 14.04
CA ARG A 22 7.38 -1.24 14.19
C ARG A 22 6.82 -0.70 12.87
N GLU A 23 5.70 -1.25 12.43
CA GLU A 23 4.99 -0.83 11.23
C GLU A 23 4.64 0.67 11.24
N ASN A 24 4.53 1.29 10.05
CA ASN A 24 4.18 2.70 9.89
C ASN A 24 5.10 3.66 10.68
N THR A 25 6.37 3.30 10.89
CA THR A 25 7.39 4.19 11.47
C THR A 25 8.46 4.55 10.44
N MET A 26 9.14 5.68 10.65
CA MET A 26 10.24 6.09 9.79
C MET A 26 11.34 5.02 9.71
N ASP A 27 11.63 4.34 10.84
CA ASP A 27 12.61 3.25 10.89
C ASP A 27 12.21 2.08 9.98
N ALA A 28 10.93 1.65 10.03
CA ALA A 28 10.46 0.58 9.16
C ALA A 28 10.55 0.96 7.67
N LEU A 29 10.21 2.21 7.33
CA LEU A 29 10.29 2.69 5.95
C LEU A 29 11.74 2.79 5.45
N LYS A 30 12.65 3.32 6.26
CA LYS A 30 14.08 3.38 5.94
C LYS A 30 14.70 1.99 5.81
N LEU A 31 14.33 1.05 6.67
CA LEU A 31 14.79 -0.33 6.57
C LEU A 31 14.29 -1.00 5.28
N ALA A 32 13.05 -0.73 4.84
CA ALA A 32 12.58 -1.25 3.55
C ALA A 32 13.47 -0.78 2.38
N TYR A 33 13.88 0.49 2.38
CA TYR A 33 14.83 1.03 1.41
C TYR A 33 16.20 0.35 1.50
N GLN A 34 16.76 0.24 2.70
CA GLN A 34 18.08 -0.40 2.94
C GLN A 34 18.11 -1.87 2.53
N TYR A 35 16.97 -2.56 2.65
CA TYR A 35 16.82 -3.96 2.23
C TYR A 35 16.30 -4.12 0.80
N HIS A 36 16.36 -3.04 -0.01
CA HIS A 36 16.08 -3.07 -1.45
C HIS A 36 14.66 -3.55 -1.81
N ALA A 37 13.65 -3.14 -1.04
CA ALA A 37 12.28 -3.23 -1.52
C ALA A 37 12.10 -2.33 -2.76
N ASP A 38 11.27 -2.74 -3.73
CA ASP A 38 10.98 -1.91 -4.90
C ASP A 38 10.09 -0.72 -4.53
N GLY A 39 9.29 -0.87 -3.48
CA GLY A 39 8.41 0.17 -2.96
C GLY A 39 8.04 -0.06 -1.50
N ILE A 40 7.39 0.96 -0.94
CA ILE A 40 6.83 0.94 0.42
C ILE A 40 5.33 1.21 0.37
N GLU A 41 4.58 0.50 1.18
CA GLU A 41 3.18 0.80 1.44
C GLU A 41 3.04 1.32 2.87
N PHE A 42 2.17 2.31 3.06
CA PHE A 42 1.86 2.88 4.36
C PHE A 42 0.47 3.52 4.41
N ASP A 43 -0.06 3.63 5.63
CA ASP A 43 -1.41 4.07 5.92
C ASP A 43 -1.46 5.52 6.39
N LEU A 44 -2.29 6.37 5.77
CA LEU A 44 -2.45 7.77 6.15
C LEU A 44 -3.75 8.03 6.90
N ARG A 45 -3.64 8.85 7.93
CA ARG A 45 -4.73 9.43 8.72
C ARG A 45 -4.49 10.90 9.01
N LYS A 46 -5.55 11.62 9.40
CA LYS A 46 -5.48 13.05 9.70
C LYS A 46 -5.90 13.34 11.14
N THR A 47 -5.10 14.15 11.83
CA THR A 47 -5.34 14.60 13.20
C THR A 47 -6.35 15.74 13.25
N LYS A 48 -6.81 16.08 14.48
CA LYS A 48 -7.71 17.19 14.75
C LYS A 48 -7.17 18.54 14.24
N ASP A 49 -5.86 18.76 14.35
CA ASP A 49 -5.18 19.98 13.90
C ASP A 49 -4.71 19.92 12.44
N GLY A 50 -5.19 18.92 11.68
CA GLY A 50 -4.97 18.82 10.24
C GLY A 50 -3.64 18.18 9.83
N VAL A 51 -2.84 17.67 10.75
CA VAL A 51 -1.57 16.99 10.40
C VAL A 51 -1.88 15.59 9.82
N ILE A 52 -1.34 15.30 8.64
CA ILE A 52 -1.39 13.97 8.04
C ILE A 52 -0.23 13.16 8.60
N LEU A 53 -0.53 11.99 9.15
CA LEU A 53 0.44 11.09 9.79
C LEU A 53 0.24 9.63 9.37
N LEU A 54 1.24 8.79 9.67
CA LEU A 54 1.18 7.36 9.39
C LEU A 54 0.62 6.59 10.58
N ASN A 55 -0.52 5.93 10.39
CA ASN A 55 -1.08 4.94 11.31
C ASN A 55 -2.17 4.10 10.64
N HIS A 56 -2.19 2.79 10.90
CA HIS A 56 -3.22 1.91 10.34
C HIS A 56 -4.58 2.09 11.00
N ASP A 57 -4.63 1.98 12.33
CA ASP A 57 -5.88 2.02 13.09
C ASP A 57 -6.41 3.46 13.24
N PRO A 58 -7.71 3.67 13.43
CA PRO A 58 -8.27 5.00 13.65
C PRO A 58 -7.87 5.61 15.00
N SER A 59 -7.27 4.81 15.87
CA SER A 59 -6.87 5.21 17.22
C SER A 59 -5.51 4.66 17.60
N VAL A 60 -4.92 5.26 18.63
CA VAL A 60 -3.82 4.71 19.42
C VAL A 60 -4.40 4.38 20.78
N ASP A 61 -4.62 3.07 21.08
CA ASP A 61 -5.45 2.59 22.19
C ASP A 61 -6.85 3.24 22.16
N GLU A 62 -7.27 3.90 23.25
CA GLU A 62 -8.54 4.62 23.36
C GLU A 62 -8.55 6.00 22.69
N PHE A 63 -7.39 6.53 22.23
CA PHE A 63 -7.25 7.88 21.69
C PHE A 63 -7.51 7.90 20.18
N MET A 64 -8.69 8.37 19.77
CA MET A 64 -9.03 8.52 18.34
C MET A 64 -8.15 9.61 17.69
N ILE A 65 -7.49 9.31 16.60
CA ILE A 65 -6.54 10.22 15.94
C ILE A 65 -7.20 11.53 15.54
N CYS A 66 -8.44 11.50 15.06
CA CYS A 66 -9.18 12.69 14.65
C CYS A 66 -9.61 13.62 15.80
N ASP A 67 -9.55 13.18 17.06
CA ASP A 67 -9.95 13.94 18.23
C ASP A 67 -8.78 14.65 18.93
N TYR A 68 -7.54 14.32 18.57
CA TYR A 68 -6.32 14.83 19.17
C TYR A 68 -5.43 15.57 18.17
N THR A 69 -4.67 16.53 18.66
CA THR A 69 -3.59 17.18 17.89
C THR A 69 -2.40 16.24 17.72
N TYR A 70 -1.57 16.51 16.70
CA TYR A 70 -0.35 15.73 16.49
C TYR A 70 0.56 15.72 17.74
N ASN A 71 0.70 16.84 18.43
CA ASN A 71 1.57 16.93 19.60
C ASN A 71 1.06 16.08 20.77
N GLU A 72 -0.25 16.07 21.04
CA GLU A 72 -0.85 15.20 22.06
C GLU A 72 -0.63 13.73 21.73
N LEU A 73 -0.87 13.32 20.49
CA LEU A 73 -0.64 11.93 20.03
C LEU A 73 0.85 11.57 20.09
N LYS A 74 1.74 12.49 19.76
CA LYS A 74 3.18 12.31 19.87
C LYS A 74 3.62 12.02 21.30
N GLU A 75 3.11 12.77 22.28
CA GLU A 75 3.40 12.51 23.71
C GLU A 75 2.92 11.13 24.17
N ILE A 76 1.73 10.70 23.71
CA ILE A 76 1.18 9.37 23.99
C ILE A 76 2.09 8.28 23.41
N THR A 77 2.49 8.41 22.14
CA THR A 77 3.29 7.39 21.46
C THR A 77 4.75 7.37 21.91
N MET A 78 5.33 8.52 22.30
CA MET A 78 6.67 8.58 22.89
C MET A 78 6.77 7.79 24.21
N LYS A 79 5.74 7.83 25.06
CA LYS A 79 5.68 6.99 26.27
C LYS A 79 5.65 5.49 25.96
N LYS A 80 5.28 5.11 24.72
CA LYS A 80 5.29 3.74 24.20
C LYS A 80 6.55 3.40 23.41
N GLY A 81 7.51 4.32 23.35
CA GLY A 81 8.79 4.10 22.68
C GLY A 81 8.79 4.29 21.16
N TYR A 82 7.81 5.00 20.59
CA TYR A 82 7.80 5.31 19.16
C TYR A 82 7.17 6.68 18.87
N ILE A 83 7.35 7.17 17.66
CA ILE A 83 6.72 8.39 17.14
C ILE A 83 6.03 8.02 15.82
N MET A 84 4.78 8.44 15.66
CA MET A 84 4.10 8.38 14.36
C MET A 84 4.70 9.42 13.42
N PRO A 85 5.26 9.04 12.25
CA PRO A 85 5.81 10.01 11.32
C PRO A 85 4.72 10.91 10.75
N LYS A 86 5.04 12.17 10.51
CA LYS A 86 4.22 13.01 9.63
C LYS A 86 4.45 12.59 8.19
N PHE A 87 3.42 12.71 7.37
CA PHE A 87 3.54 12.38 5.96
C PHE A 87 4.58 13.25 5.22
N ASN A 88 4.65 14.54 5.56
CA ASN A 88 5.68 15.44 5.01
C ASN A 88 7.10 14.90 5.28
N ASP A 89 7.39 14.48 6.53
CA ASP A 89 8.72 13.97 6.90
C ASP A 89 9.09 12.70 6.10
N VAL A 90 8.07 11.87 5.78
CA VAL A 90 8.28 10.66 4.94
C VAL A 90 8.56 11.03 3.49
N VAL A 91 7.82 11.99 2.95
CA VAL A 91 8.01 12.46 1.57
C VAL A 91 9.39 13.11 1.43
N ASP A 92 9.77 14.02 2.34
CA ASP A 92 11.08 14.68 2.34
C ASP A 92 12.25 13.67 2.38
N GLU A 93 12.08 12.59 3.13
CA GLU A 93 13.14 11.59 3.30
C GLU A 93 13.22 10.56 2.17
N LEU A 94 12.08 10.13 1.60
CA LEU A 94 12.01 8.92 0.77
C LEU A 94 11.43 9.12 -0.63
N ALA A 95 10.85 10.28 -0.96
CA ALA A 95 10.33 10.53 -2.30
C ALA A 95 11.44 10.40 -3.36
N GLY A 96 11.11 9.75 -4.48
CA GLY A 96 12.05 9.47 -5.56
C GLY A 96 13.09 8.37 -5.28
N LYS A 97 13.15 7.81 -4.04
CA LYS A 97 14.04 6.70 -3.69
C LYS A 97 13.36 5.34 -3.81
N LEU A 98 12.04 5.30 -3.63
CA LEU A 98 11.20 4.10 -3.65
C LEU A 98 9.84 4.44 -4.24
N PHE A 99 9.18 3.46 -4.85
CA PHE A 99 7.77 3.59 -5.19
C PHE A 99 6.92 3.69 -3.91
N MET A 100 6.00 4.66 -3.84
CA MET A 100 5.13 4.87 -2.68
C MET A 100 3.70 4.41 -2.98
N ASP A 101 3.23 3.38 -2.29
CA ASP A 101 1.86 2.87 -2.34
C ASP A 101 1.09 3.39 -1.12
N ILE A 102 0.32 4.47 -1.29
CA ILE A 102 -0.21 5.31 -0.22
C ILE A 102 -1.67 4.94 0.06
N GLU A 103 -1.95 4.30 1.21
CA GLU A 103 -3.33 3.99 1.59
C GLU A 103 -3.99 5.16 2.34
N LEU A 104 -5.06 5.73 1.75
CA LEU A 104 -5.93 6.66 2.45
C LEU A 104 -7.01 5.90 3.21
N LYS A 105 -6.98 5.98 4.54
CA LYS A 105 -7.92 5.29 5.44
C LYS A 105 -9.25 6.04 5.56
N GLU A 106 -9.26 7.33 5.31
CA GLU A 106 -10.40 8.22 5.44
C GLU A 106 -10.38 9.31 4.36
N PRO A 107 -11.53 9.88 3.97
CA PRO A 107 -11.60 10.93 2.97
C PRO A 107 -11.29 12.31 3.57
N GLY A 108 -11.08 13.30 2.68
CA GLY A 108 -11.03 14.71 3.03
C GLY A 108 -9.64 15.35 2.99
N PHE A 109 -8.60 14.59 2.57
CA PHE A 109 -7.25 15.14 2.39
C PHE A 109 -6.56 14.61 1.12
N GLU A 110 -7.34 14.13 0.16
CA GLU A 110 -6.83 13.57 -1.10
C GLU A 110 -6.01 14.61 -1.87
N ASN A 111 -6.49 15.86 -1.93
CA ASN A 111 -5.80 16.93 -2.63
C ASN A 111 -4.45 17.26 -2.00
N GLU A 112 -4.41 17.36 -0.67
CA GLU A 112 -3.18 17.63 0.09
C GLU A 112 -2.10 16.56 -0.17
N VAL A 113 -2.52 15.28 -0.23
CA VAL A 113 -1.60 14.17 -0.54
C VAL A 113 -1.08 14.26 -1.98
N ILE A 114 -1.96 14.53 -2.94
CA ILE A 114 -1.58 14.66 -4.36
C ILE A 114 -0.61 15.83 -4.57
N GLU A 115 -0.93 17.00 -4.02
CA GLU A 115 -0.09 18.20 -4.15
C GLU A 115 1.29 17.97 -3.54
N LEU A 116 1.37 17.39 -2.33
CA LEU A 116 2.65 17.11 -1.68
C LEU A 116 3.48 16.11 -2.49
N MET A 117 2.88 15.02 -2.97
CA MET A 117 3.60 14.04 -3.78
C MET A 117 4.12 14.65 -5.08
N LEU A 118 3.29 15.39 -5.82
CA LEU A 118 3.70 16.00 -7.10
C LEU A 118 4.70 17.16 -6.95
N ALA A 119 4.81 17.75 -5.76
CA ALA A 119 5.86 18.71 -5.46
C ALA A 119 7.26 18.07 -5.31
N HIS A 120 7.34 16.76 -4.99
CA HIS A 120 8.58 16.07 -4.67
C HIS A 120 8.93 14.93 -5.65
N THR A 121 7.98 14.47 -6.47
CA THR A 121 8.16 13.28 -7.31
C THR A 121 7.23 13.31 -8.54
N SER A 122 7.25 12.28 -9.36
CA SER A 122 6.44 12.15 -10.57
C SER A 122 5.24 11.22 -10.39
N TYR A 123 4.31 11.21 -11.36
CA TYR A 123 3.16 10.29 -11.39
C TYR A 123 3.54 8.81 -11.41
N ASP A 124 4.76 8.48 -11.82
CA ASP A 124 5.23 7.10 -11.91
C ASP A 124 5.79 6.57 -10.59
N ASP A 125 6.06 7.46 -9.63
CA ASP A 125 6.73 7.12 -8.36
C ASP A 125 5.76 6.80 -7.24
N PHE A 126 4.45 7.03 -7.43
CA PHE A 126 3.46 6.72 -6.40
C PHE A 126 2.12 6.25 -6.95
N MET A 127 1.33 5.68 -6.06
CA MET A 127 -0.08 5.36 -6.30
C MET A 127 -0.87 5.57 -5.01
N ILE A 128 -2.12 6.05 -5.15
CA ILE A 128 -3.05 6.18 -4.03
C ILE A 128 -3.99 4.98 -4.02
N ARG A 129 -4.11 4.34 -2.86
CA ARG A 129 -4.97 3.18 -2.67
C ARG A 129 -5.99 3.38 -1.57
N SER A 130 -7.11 2.69 -1.64
CA SER A 130 -8.12 2.68 -0.57
C SER A 130 -9.11 1.51 -0.71
N PHE A 131 -9.68 1.06 0.40
CA PHE A 131 -10.91 0.26 0.44
C PHE A 131 -12.15 1.11 0.13
N ASN A 132 -12.09 2.39 0.43
CA ASN A 132 -13.19 3.32 0.20
C ASN A 132 -13.22 3.78 -1.28
N LYS A 133 -14.27 3.38 -1.98
CA LYS A 133 -14.46 3.72 -3.40
C LYS A 133 -14.59 5.22 -3.65
N GLU A 134 -15.18 5.94 -2.70
CA GLU A 134 -15.40 7.39 -2.84
C GLU A 134 -14.06 8.14 -2.82
N ILE A 135 -13.06 7.67 -2.04
CA ILE A 135 -11.69 8.20 -2.08
C ILE A 135 -11.07 8.02 -3.47
N ILE A 136 -11.17 6.80 -4.04
CA ILE A 136 -10.63 6.52 -5.40
C ILE A 136 -11.31 7.39 -6.45
N ILE A 137 -12.64 7.56 -6.37
CA ILE A 137 -13.38 8.44 -7.26
C ILE A 137 -12.91 9.88 -7.10
N LYS A 138 -12.76 10.34 -5.85
CA LYS A 138 -12.33 11.72 -5.55
C LYS A 138 -10.94 12.02 -6.08
N VAL A 139 -9.97 11.10 -5.90
CA VAL A 139 -8.63 11.23 -6.48
C VAL A 139 -8.70 11.37 -8.00
N LYS A 140 -9.51 10.55 -8.69
CA LYS A 140 -9.69 10.61 -10.14
C LYS A 140 -10.42 11.87 -10.62
N GLU A 141 -11.24 12.50 -9.77
CA GLU A 141 -11.87 13.81 -10.05
C GLU A 141 -10.87 14.96 -9.89
N ILE A 142 -9.97 14.88 -8.89
CA ILE A 142 -8.95 15.90 -8.65
C ILE A 142 -7.89 15.85 -9.77
N ASP A 143 -7.29 14.70 -9.98
CA ASP A 143 -6.32 14.50 -11.06
C ASP A 143 -6.41 13.07 -11.65
N PRO A 144 -6.94 12.92 -12.87
CA PRO A 144 -7.07 11.61 -13.51
C PRO A 144 -5.74 10.94 -13.87
N LYS A 145 -4.61 11.64 -13.84
CA LYS A 145 -3.27 11.08 -14.09
C LYS A 145 -2.72 10.33 -12.88
N VAL A 146 -3.13 10.69 -11.66
CA VAL A 146 -2.70 10.00 -10.44
C VAL A 146 -3.13 8.54 -10.51
N LYS A 147 -2.15 7.64 -10.41
CA LYS A 147 -2.40 6.19 -10.38
C LYS A 147 -3.16 5.81 -9.11
N THR A 148 -4.22 5.01 -9.27
CA THR A 148 -5.07 4.60 -8.15
C THR A 148 -5.26 3.10 -8.10
N ALA A 149 -5.32 2.54 -6.87
CA ALA A 149 -5.62 1.14 -6.63
C ALA A 149 -6.84 0.95 -5.74
N LEU A 150 -7.85 0.22 -6.21
CA LEU A 150 -8.99 -0.16 -5.38
C LEU A 150 -8.69 -1.45 -4.63
N ILE A 151 -8.69 -1.39 -3.29
CA ILE A 151 -8.45 -2.55 -2.43
C ILE A 151 -9.77 -3.33 -2.27
N LEU A 152 -9.68 -4.66 -2.37
CA LEU A 152 -10.82 -5.58 -2.24
C LEU A 152 -10.49 -6.70 -1.25
N GLY A 153 -11.51 -7.10 -0.48
CA GLY A 153 -11.39 -8.26 0.41
C GLY A 153 -11.50 -7.98 1.90
N GLU A 154 -11.73 -6.74 2.32
CA GLU A 154 -11.93 -6.39 3.73
C GLU A 154 -13.03 -7.22 4.39
N LYS A 155 -14.12 -7.45 3.68
CA LYS A 155 -15.29 -8.20 4.18
C LYS A 155 -15.09 -9.71 4.27
N HIS A 156 -13.98 -10.27 3.75
CA HIS A 156 -13.70 -11.71 3.83
C HIS A 156 -13.44 -12.20 5.24
N LEU A 157 -13.02 -11.31 6.11
CA LEU A 157 -12.80 -11.62 7.51
C LEU A 157 -14.11 -11.65 8.30
N LYS A 158 -15.20 -11.06 7.77
CA LYS A 158 -16.47 -10.87 8.50
C LYS A 158 -17.72 -11.48 7.87
N TYR A 159 -17.82 -11.64 6.55
CA TYR A 159 -19.08 -12.01 5.85
C TYR A 159 -18.85 -13.07 4.76
N GLY A 160 -19.72 -14.10 4.70
CA GLY A 160 -19.60 -15.29 3.86
C GLY A 160 -19.54 -15.13 2.33
N ILE A 161 -19.61 -16.25 1.61
CA ILE A 161 -19.35 -16.44 0.17
C ILE A 161 -20.04 -15.43 -0.77
N PHE A 162 -21.26 -15.00 -0.48
CA PHE A 162 -22.01 -14.09 -1.36
C PHE A 162 -21.41 -12.65 -1.45
N SER A 163 -20.78 -12.16 -0.37
CA SER A 163 -20.08 -10.87 -0.41
C SER A 163 -18.84 -10.88 -1.31
N ARG A 164 -18.29 -12.08 -1.57
CA ARG A 164 -17.09 -12.31 -2.40
C ARG A 164 -17.36 -12.17 -3.91
N PHE A 165 -18.59 -12.35 -4.34
CA PHE A 165 -18.90 -12.38 -5.79
C PHE A 165 -18.43 -11.12 -6.51
N PHE A 166 -18.74 -9.95 -5.96
CA PHE A 166 -18.34 -8.69 -6.60
C PHE A 166 -16.84 -8.41 -6.50
N ASP A 167 -16.15 -8.93 -5.49
CA ASP A 167 -14.71 -8.81 -5.36
C ASP A 167 -13.98 -9.77 -6.30
N VAL A 168 -14.54 -10.96 -6.55
CA VAL A 168 -14.02 -11.92 -7.55
C VAL A 168 -14.34 -11.46 -8.98
N PHE A 169 -15.43 -10.71 -9.18
CA PHE A 169 -15.86 -10.18 -10.48
C PHE A 169 -15.96 -8.64 -10.44
N PRO A 170 -14.84 -7.89 -10.33
CA PRO A 170 -14.83 -6.49 -9.95
C PRO A 170 -15.16 -5.49 -11.06
N LYS A 171 -15.66 -5.93 -12.23
CA LYS A 171 -15.95 -5.04 -13.38
C LYS A 171 -16.83 -3.83 -13.02
N LYS A 172 -17.85 -4.02 -12.15
CA LYS A 172 -18.70 -2.91 -11.70
C LYS A 172 -17.92 -1.91 -10.84
N HIS A 173 -17.02 -2.41 -9.99
CA HIS A 173 -16.17 -1.57 -9.16
C HIS A 173 -15.21 -0.75 -10.02
N ILE A 174 -14.49 -1.40 -10.93
CA ILE A 174 -13.56 -0.76 -11.87
C ILE A 174 -14.28 0.33 -12.69
N LYS A 175 -15.47 0.00 -13.26
CA LYS A 175 -16.26 0.97 -14.03
C LYS A 175 -16.69 2.19 -13.20
N LYS A 176 -17.09 1.96 -11.91
CA LYS A 176 -17.53 3.04 -11.02
C LYS A 176 -16.36 3.92 -10.59
N THR A 177 -15.24 3.33 -10.19
CA THR A 177 -14.11 4.05 -9.59
C THR A 177 -13.10 4.56 -10.61
N LYS A 178 -13.06 3.96 -11.81
CA LYS A 178 -12.04 4.20 -12.84
C LYS A 178 -10.61 3.97 -12.30
N CYS A 179 -10.45 3.06 -11.31
CA CYS A 179 -9.14 2.76 -10.76
C CYS A 179 -8.23 2.13 -11.82
N ASP A 180 -6.94 2.44 -11.73
CA ASP A 180 -5.92 1.94 -12.66
C ASP A 180 -5.44 0.54 -12.29
N VAL A 181 -5.47 0.21 -11.00
CA VAL A 181 -5.03 -1.07 -10.44
C VAL A 181 -6.15 -1.66 -9.58
N ILE A 182 -6.32 -2.98 -9.63
CA ILE A 182 -7.18 -3.70 -8.68
C ILE A 182 -6.33 -4.44 -7.67
N SER A 183 -6.66 -4.29 -6.37
CA SER A 183 -5.85 -4.83 -5.28
C SER A 183 -6.64 -5.83 -4.41
N PRO A 184 -6.88 -7.07 -4.89
CA PRO A 184 -7.59 -8.08 -4.12
C PRO A 184 -6.72 -8.72 -3.04
N TYR A 185 -7.35 -9.10 -1.93
CA TYR A 185 -6.77 -10.09 -1.03
C TYR A 185 -6.39 -11.36 -1.82
N TYR A 186 -5.17 -11.86 -1.68
CA TYR A 186 -4.61 -12.91 -2.55
C TYR A 186 -5.45 -14.19 -2.65
N LYS A 187 -6.29 -14.50 -1.66
CA LYS A 187 -7.21 -15.66 -1.70
C LYS A 187 -8.42 -15.46 -2.63
N LEU A 188 -8.64 -14.25 -3.13
CA LEU A 188 -9.69 -13.94 -4.10
C LEU A 188 -9.30 -14.25 -5.55
N LEU A 189 -8.08 -14.66 -5.81
CA LEU A 189 -7.56 -14.94 -7.14
C LEU A 189 -8.13 -16.25 -7.72
N LEU A 190 -9.45 -16.34 -7.81
CA LEU A 190 -10.21 -17.46 -8.36
C LEU A 190 -10.57 -17.25 -9.84
N PHE A 191 -10.91 -18.32 -10.55
CA PHE A 191 -11.45 -18.29 -11.92
C PHE A 191 -10.60 -17.45 -12.89
N SER A 192 -9.28 -17.69 -12.92
CA SER A 192 -8.33 -16.97 -13.80
C SER A 192 -8.40 -15.44 -13.61
N TYR A 193 -8.56 -14.98 -12.37
CA TYR A 193 -8.73 -13.57 -11.97
C TYR A 193 -7.74 -12.65 -12.71
N ILE A 194 -6.44 -12.92 -12.59
CA ILE A 194 -5.36 -12.10 -13.16
C ILE A 194 -5.53 -11.99 -14.70
N LYS A 195 -5.70 -13.13 -15.40
CA LYS A 195 -5.91 -13.12 -16.85
C LYS A 195 -7.13 -12.29 -17.27
N ARG A 196 -8.22 -12.32 -16.46
CA ARG A 196 -9.42 -11.51 -16.74
C ARG A 196 -9.16 -10.02 -16.54
N MET A 197 -8.36 -9.63 -15.53
CA MET A 197 -8.01 -8.23 -15.29
C MET A 197 -7.06 -7.71 -16.37
N HIS A 198 -6.02 -8.46 -16.71
CA HIS A 198 -5.10 -8.11 -17.80
C HIS A 198 -5.80 -7.97 -19.15
N LYS A 199 -6.83 -8.78 -19.45
CA LYS A 199 -7.68 -8.60 -20.65
C LYS A 199 -8.46 -7.26 -20.66
N LEU A 200 -8.64 -6.65 -19.51
CA LEU A 200 -9.25 -5.32 -19.37
C LEU A 200 -8.19 -4.20 -19.30
N GLY A 201 -6.90 -4.53 -19.44
CA GLY A 201 -5.80 -3.59 -19.25
C GLY A 201 -5.57 -3.16 -17.80
N ILE A 202 -6.08 -3.93 -16.82
CA ILE A 202 -6.01 -3.60 -15.38
C ILE A 202 -4.95 -4.48 -14.70
N PRO A 203 -3.84 -3.90 -14.23
CA PRO A 203 -2.87 -4.57 -13.38
C PRO A 203 -3.47 -5.05 -12.05
N VAL A 204 -2.85 -6.10 -11.47
CA VAL A 204 -3.30 -6.73 -10.23
C VAL A 204 -2.22 -6.61 -9.16
N SER A 205 -2.56 -5.90 -8.07
CA SER A 205 -1.80 -5.86 -6.83
C SER A 205 -2.40 -6.87 -5.84
N VAL A 206 -1.58 -7.56 -5.06
CA VAL A 206 -2.09 -8.53 -4.06
C VAL A 206 -1.53 -8.27 -2.68
N TRP A 207 -2.32 -8.51 -1.65
CA TRP A 207 -1.99 -8.27 -0.24
C TRP A 207 -2.58 -9.34 0.69
N THR A 208 -2.17 -9.50 1.93
CA THR A 208 -0.79 -9.33 2.37
C THR A 208 -0.13 -10.68 2.26
N VAL A 209 0.99 -10.77 1.57
CA VAL A 209 1.70 -12.02 1.32
C VAL A 209 2.69 -12.27 2.46
N LYS A 210 2.76 -13.53 2.95
CA LYS A 210 3.43 -13.83 4.23
C LYS A 210 4.63 -14.77 4.11
N ASN A 211 4.96 -15.29 2.93
CA ASN A 211 6.12 -16.18 2.76
C ASN A 211 6.55 -16.32 1.29
N MET A 212 7.79 -16.78 1.08
CA MET A 212 8.40 -16.94 -0.25
C MET A 212 7.64 -17.92 -1.15
N LYS A 213 7.04 -18.99 -0.59
CA LYS A 213 6.24 -19.94 -1.39
C LYS A 213 5.03 -19.27 -2.03
N GLN A 214 4.39 -18.34 -1.30
CA GLN A 214 3.28 -17.55 -1.85
C GLN A 214 3.76 -16.58 -2.92
N ILE A 215 4.90 -15.89 -2.73
CA ILE A 215 5.50 -15.01 -3.74
C ILE A 215 5.71 -15.77 -5.03
N ASN A 216 6.47 -16.87 -5.01
CA ASN A 216 6.78 -17.66 -6.19
C ASN A 216 5.50 -18.12 -6.93
N LYS A 217 4.49 -18.56 -6.16
CA LYS A 217 3.20 -18.93 -6.73
C LYS A 217 2.47 -17.76 -7.40
N LEU A 218 2.52 -16.57 -6.81
CA LEU A 218 1.84 -15.38 -7.31
C LEU A 218 2.59 -14.79 -8.52
N THR A 219 3.91 -14.77 -8.48
CA THR A 219 4.77 -14.40 -9.61
C THR A 219 4.47 -15.28 -10.83
N ASN A 220 4.44 -16.62 -10.66
CA ASN A 220 4.10 -17.55 -11.72
C ASN A 220 2.67 -17.38 -12.26
N LYS A 221 1.76 -16.76 -11.49
CA LYS A 221 0.42 -16.40 -11.96
C LYS A 221 0.37 -15.08 -12.73
N GLY A 222 1.46 -14.29 -12.70
CA GLY A 222 1.60 -13.02 -13.40
C GLY A 222 0.94 -11.86 -12.65
N VAL A 223 1.03 -11.79 -11.31
CA VAL A 223 0.64 -10.58 -10.58
C VAL A 223 1.64 -9.45 -10.85
N ASP A 224 1.19 -8.20 -10.81
CA ASP A 224 2.01 -7.04 -11.15
C ASP A 224 2.66 -6.42 -9.90
N TYR A 225 1.99 -6.48 -8.75
CA TYR A 225 2.49 -5.96 -7.48
C TYR A 225 2.21 -6.97 -6.36
N ILE A 226 3.18 -7.13 -5.46
CA ILE A 226 3.05 -7.97 -4.25
C ILE A 226 3.34 -7.12 -3.03
N ILE A 227 2.30 -6.92 -2.19
CA ILE A 227 2.42 -6.27 -0.90
C ILE A 227 2.64 -7.35 0.16
N MET A 228 3.73 -7.22 0.93
CA MET A 228 4.16 -8.24 1.87
C MET A 228 4.74 -7.69 3.15
N ASP A 229 4.60 -8.44 4.24
CA ASP A 229 5.36 -8.17 5.47
C ASP A 229 6.85 -8.44 5.17
N PHE A 230 7.65 -7.38 5.07
CA PHE A 230 9.00 -7.38 4.49
C PHE A 230 10.07 -7.13 5.58
N PRO A 231 11.30 -7.61 5.39
CA PRO A 231 11.68 -8.75 4.56
C PRO A 231 11.31 -10.07 5.22
N PHE A 232 11.26 -11.18 4.47
CA PHE A 232 11.13 -12.50 5.10
C PHE A 232 12.44 -12.94 5.74
N LYS A 233 12.38 -13.64 6.87
CA LYS A 233 13.56 -14.19 7.56
C LYS A 233 14.41 -15.07 6.64
N GLU A 234 13.77 -15.85 5.78
CA GLU A 234 14.42 -16.74 4.79
C GLU A 234 15.17 -15.98 3.68
N GLY A 235 14.83 -14.71 3.45
CA GLY A 235 15.47 -13.84 2.44
C GLY A 235 16.60 -12.97 3.00
N LEU A 236 16.69 -12.77 4.32
CA LEU A 236 17.71 -11.95 4.96
C LEU A 236 19.14 -12.44 4.68
N ASP A 237 19.35 -13.76 4.66
CA ASP A 237 20.68 -14.35 4.40
C ASP A 237 21.09 -14.20 2.93
N THR A 238 20.13 -14.12 2.02
CA THR A 238 20.38 -13.92 0.58
C THR A 238 20.67 -12.44 0.29
N LEU A 239 20.04 -11.52 1.00
CA LEU A 239 20.26 -10.08 0.86
C LEU A 239 21.60 -9.66 1.48
N LYS A 240 21.98 -10.22 2.63
CA LYS A 240 23.32 -9.99 3.26
C LYS A 240 24.49 -10.40 2.36
N LYS A 241 24.31 -11.39 1.48
CA LYS A 241 25.34 -11.81 0.51
C LYS A 241 25.52 -10.85 -0.66
N LYS A 242 24.53 -10.00 -0.98
CA LYS A 242 24.60 -9.01 -2.07
C LYS A 242 25.18 -7.66 -1.66
N THR A 243 25.36 -7.43 -0.36
CA THR A 243 25.93 -6.17 0.18
C THR A 243 27.43 -6.29 0.54
N VAL A 244 28.07 -7.42 0.19
CA VAL A 244 29.51 -7.68 0.48
C VAL A 244 30.33 -7.77 -0.82
N ASP A 245 29.70 -7.60 -1.98
CA ASP A 245 30.36 -7.42 -3.28
C ASP A 245 30.15 -5.98 -3.77
#